data_748f12a0e53f5cdb0dc969f1ecad0201
#
_entry.id   748f12a0e53f5cdb0dc969f1ecad0201
#
_cell.length_a   1.000
_cell.length_b   1.000
_cell.length_c   1.000
_cell.angle_alpha   90.00
_cell.angle_beta   90.00
_cell.angle_gamma   90.00
#
_symmetry.space_group_name_H-M   'P 1'
#
loop_
_entity.id
_entity.type
_entity.pdbx_description
1 polymer ?
#
loop_
_entity_poly.entity_id
_entity_poly.type
_entity_poly.pdbx_seq_one_letter_code
_entity_poly.pdbx_strand_id
1 'polypeptide(L)'
;MNKLIALLLVFALAFSLCACGSSGKTESTSAPAIADAAPPATQESEESAIEDIGKVEVEQKLLSVEITVPADFVGETTQADLDANVSAGKFLSAKLNDDGSVTYKMTKEQHKEIMEGIKESIEEALDEMIASEDYSFTKIEPNSDFTKFAVTTTSSELNLAESFSVLSFYMYGGMYNIFNGTEVENIAVDFINEATGQIMNSANSRDMGE
;
A
#
# COMPACT_ATOMS: atom_id res chain seq x y z
N MET A 1 3.30 -22.98 0.74
CA MET A 1 3.35 -22.21 2.00
C MET A 1 4.46 -21.15 2.02
N ASN A 2 5.54 -21.25 1.25
CA ASN A 2 6.67 -20.30 1.30
C ASN A 2 6.56 -19.12 0.31
N LYS A 3 5.67 -19.16 -0.68
CA LYS A 3 5.54 -18.11 -1.71
C LYS A 3 4.61 -16.95 -1.29
N LEU A 4 3.62 -17.20 -0.44
CA LEU A 4 2.75 -16.17 0.15
C LEU A 4 3.50 -15.26 1.13
N ILE A 5 4.49 -15.83 1.86
CA ILE A 5 5.39 -15.09 2.74
C ILE A 5 6.37 -14.24 1.91
N ALA A 6 6.71 -14.69 0.69
CA ALA A 6 7.58 -13.94 -0.22
C ALA A 6 6.90 -12.68 -0.77
N LEU A 7 5.59 -12.69 -1.01
CA LEU A 7 4.85 -11.51 -1.49
C LEU A 7 4.84 -10.39 -0.45
N LEU A 8 4.68 -10.73 0.84
CA LEU A 8 4.78 -9.78 1.95
C LEU A 8 6.23 -9.29 2.17
N LEU A 9 7.24 -10.13 1.88
CA LEU A 9 8.66 -9.78 1.98
C LEU A 9 9.14 -8.95 0.77
N VAL A 10 8.59 -9.15 -0.42
CA VAL A 10 8.90 -8.35 -1.62
C VAL A 10 8.41 -6.91 -1.44
N PHE A 11 7.27 -6.71 -0.77
CA PHE A 11 6.81 -5.36 -0.43
C PHE A 11 7.76 -4.63 0.52
N ALA A 12 8.51 -5.36 1.36
CA ALA A 12 9.55 -4.80 2.23
C ALA A 12 10.90 -4.57 1.51
N LEU A 13 11.20 -5.27 0.41
CA LEU A 13 12.50 -5.26 -0.27
C LEU A 13 12.57 -4.35 -1.51
N ALA A 14 11.45 -4.02 -2.15
CA ALA A 14 11.41 -3.16 -3.34
C ALA A 14 11.80 -1.70 -3.07
N PHE A 15 11.90 -1.28 -1.80
CA PHE A 15 12.30 0.07 -1.40
C PHE A 15 13.77 0.22 -0.99
N SER A 16 14.65 -0.77 -1.26
CA SER A 16 16.04 -0.76 -0.76
C SER A 16 17.09 -0.25 -1.73
N LEU A 17 16.77 0.31 -2.89
CA LEU A 17 17.75 0.74 -3.90
C LEU A 17 17.62 2.22 -4.26
N CYS A 18 18.04 3.11 -3.35
CA CYS A 18 18.65 4.40 -3.70
C CYS A 18 19.33 5.01 -2.47
N ALA A 19 20.55 4.54 -2.16
CA ALA A 19 21.49 5.23 -1.29
C ALA A 19 22.90 5.11 -1.91
N CYS A 20 23.26 6.09 -2.71
CA CYS A 20 24.63 6.46 -3.06
C CYS A 20 24.65 8.00 -2.99
N GLY A 21 25.33 8.65 -2.11
CA GLY A 21 26.70 8.67 -1.73
C GLY A 21 27.25 10.03 -2.08
N SER A 22 27.65 10.85 -1.14
CA SER A 22 28.91 11.61 -1.28
C SER A 22 29.31 12.30 0.03
N SER A 23 30.50 11.96 0.44
CA SER A 23 31.26 12.58 1.52
C SER A 23 31.73 13.99 1.14
N GLY A 24 31.75 14.90 2.12
CA GLY A 24 32.45 16.19 2.01
C GLY A 24 32.68 16.78 3.39
N LYS A 25 33.91 16.60 3.86
CA LYS A 25 34.49 17.04 5.11
C LYS A 25 34.97 18.49 4.97
N THR A 26 34.84 19.34 6.00
CA THR A 26 35.90 20.21 6.56
C THR A 26 35.31 21.25 7.53
N GLU A 27 35.62 21.12 8.77
CA GLU A 27 36.36 21.94 9.73
C GLU A 27 36.16 23.46 9.72
N SER A 28 35.67 23.92 10.85
CA SER A 28 36.33 24.66 11.95
C SER A 28 36.43 26.20 11.82
N THR A 29 36.04 26.85 12.88
CA THR A 29 36.73 27.88 13.68
C THR A 29 35.96 29.16 13.96
N SER A 30 35.73 29.34 15.26
CA SER A 30 35.76 30.52 16.12
C SER A 30 34.76 31.66 15.96
N ALA A 31 34.10 31.88 17.09
CA ALA A 31 33.56 33.16 17.57
C ALA A 31 34.71 34.18 17.89
N PRO A 32 34.45 35.45 18.07
CA PRO A 32 33.74 35.95 19.25
C PRO A 32 32.85 37.22 19.05
N ALA A 33 31.82 37.27 19.91
CA ALA A 33 31.35 38.31 20.84
C ALA A 33 31.18 39.79 20.43
N ILE A 34 30.09 40.31 20.96
CA ILE A 34 29.77 41.55 21.67
C ILE A 34 28.81 42.53 20.96
N ALA A 35 27.71 42.71 21.67
CA ALA A 35 27.01 43.88 22.19
C ALA A 35 25.86 44.51 21.40
N ASP A 36 24.71 44.39 22.08
CA ASP A 36 23.88 45.52 22.54
C ASP A 36 23.09 46.34 21.51
N ALA A 37 21.78 46.17 21.57
CA ALA A 37 20.73 47.18 21.66
C ALA A 37 19.35 46.61 21.25
N ALA A 38 18.47 46.37 22.20
CA ALA A 38 17.04 46.42 21.97
C ALA A 38 16.59 47.87 21.89
N PRO A 39 15.61 48.23 21.08
CA PRO A 39 14.20 48.41 21.37
C PRO A 39 13.30 48.25 20.11
N PRO A 40 11.98 48.42 20.22
CA PRO A 40 10.93 47.89 21.05
C PRO A 40 9.99 46.94 20.30
N ALA A 41 9.27 46.14 21.05
CA ALA A 41 8.20 45.27 20.63
C ALA A 41 7.14 45.95 19.75
N THR A 42 6.92 45.42 18.56
CA THR A 42 5.70 45.64 17.81
C THR A 42 4.88 44.36 17.88
N GLN A 43 3.75 44.40 18.56
CA GLN A 43 2.79 43.31 18.79
C GLN A 43 1.96 42.96 17.53
N GLU A 44 2.58 42.94 16.34
CA GLU A 44 1.85 42.58 15.09
C GLU A 44 2.27 41.25 14.49
N SER A 45 3.15 40.46 15.13
CA SER A 45 3.67 39.25 14.50
C SER A 45 3.08 37.93 15.01
N GLU A 46 2.31 37.91 16.11
CA GLU A 46 1.78 36.65 16.66
C GLU A 46 0.49 36.19 15.99
N GLU A 47 -0.38 37.11 15.59
CA GLU A 47 -1.65 36.77 14.92
C GLU A 47 -1.43 36.29 13.48
N SER A 48 -0.44 36.86 12.77
CA SER A 48 -0.05 36.45 11.43
C SER A 48 0.66 35.07 11.43
N ALA A 49 1.46 34.77 12.45
CA ALA A 49 2.12 33.47 12.59
C ALA A 49 1.13 32.32 12.88
N ILE A 50 0.07 32.61 13.64
CA ILE A 50 -0.99 31.63 13.94
C ILE A 50 -1.87 31.37 12.71
N GLU A 51 -2.18 32.39 11.92
CA GLU A 51 -2.93 32.22 10.66
C GLU A 51 -2.11 31.42 9.62
N ASP A 52 -0.80 31.62 9.54
CA ASP A 52 0.08 30.88 8.64
C ASP A 52 0.24 29.40 9.06
N ILE A 53 0.29 29.11 10.37
CA ILE A 53 0.29 27.72 10.88
C ILE A 53 -1.04 27.02 10.52
N GLY A 54 -2.18 27.71 10.65
CA GLY A 54 -3.47 27.20 10.26
C GLY A 54 -3.57 26.93 8.75
N LYS A 55 -3.01 27.79 7.92
CA LYS A 55 -2.94 27.60 6.46
C LYS A 55 -2.05 26.43 6.05
N VAL A 56 -0.92 26.23 6.71
CA VAL A 56 0.00 25.11 6.45
C VAL A 56 -0.66 23.78 6.82
N GLU A 57 -1.39 23.69 7.93
CA GLU A 57 -2.13 22.48 8.29
C GLU A 57 -3.28 22.17 7.31
N VAL A 58 -4.01 23.20 6.86
CA VAL A 58 -5.09 23.02 5.86
C VAL A 58 -4.53 22.58 4.51
N GLU A 59 -3.41 23.15 4.05
CA GLU A 59 -2.77 22.73 2.82
C GLU A 59 -2.21 21.29 2.93
N GLN A 60 -1.62 20.91 4.06
CA GLN A 60 -1.16 19.53 4.29
C GLN A 60 -2.32 18.52 4.29
N LYS A 61 -3.48 18.84 4.87
CA LYS A 61 -4.66 17.97 4.82
C LYS A 61 -5.22 17.83 3.41
N LEU A 62 -5.16 18.88 2.60
CA LEU A 62 -5.59 18.84 1.19
C LEU A 62 -4.62 18.06 0.29
N LEU A 63 -3.35 17.95 0.68
CA LEU A 63 -2.28 17.32 -0.08
C LEU A 63 -1.91 15.92 0.41
N SER A 64 -2.47 15.46 1.53
CA SER A 64 -2.17 14.16 2.12
C SER A 64 -3.34 13.19 2.03
N VAL A 65 -3.01 11.91 1.95
CA VAL A 65 -3.93 10.78 2.07
C VAL A 65 -3.66 10.09 3.40
N GLU A 66 -4.72 9.67 4.08
CA GLU A 66 -4.65 8.89 5.31
C GLU A 66 -5.39 7.57 5.10
N ILE A 67 -4.72 6.46 5.41
CA ILE A 67 -5.23 5.11 5.19
C ILE A 67 -4.99 4.31 6.46
N THR A 68 -6.01 3.60 6.93
CA THR A 68 -5.88 2.63 8.02
C THR A 68 -5.89 1.22 7.43
N VAL A 69 -4.79 0.51 7.63
CA VAL A 69 -4.63 -0.90 7.22
C VAL A 69 -5.00 -1.78 8.39
N PRO A 70 -5.97 -2.70 8.25
CA PRO A 70 -6.38 -3.61 9.32
C PRO A 70 -5.23 -4.52 9.78
N ALA A 71 -5.27 -4.95 11.04
CA ALA A 71 -4.23 -5.78 11.68
C ALA A 71 -3.88 -7.04 10.87
N ASP A 72 -4.87 -7.70 10.29
CA ASP A 72 -4.70 -8.93 9.49
C ASP A 72 -3.82 -8.72 8.26
N PHE A 73 -3.69 -7.49 7.77
CA PHE A 73 -2.87 -7.12 6.60
C PHE A 73 -1.54 -6.49 6.98
N VAL A 74 -1.36 -6.05 8.23
CA VAL A 74 -0.12 -5.39 8.70
C VAL A 74 0.98 -6.41 9.02
N GLY A 75 0.59 -7.59 9.52
CA GLY A 75 1.52 -8.59 10.05
C GLY A 75 2.17 -8.13 11.37
N GLU A 76 3.25 -8.80 11.77
CA GLU A 76 3.99 -8.43 12.98
C GLU A 76 4.79 -7.15 12.73
N THR A 77 4.33 -6.05 13.32
CA THR A 77 4.94 -4.71 13.17
C THR A 77 4.96 -4.01 14.52
N THR A 78 6.02 -3.27 14.80
CA THR A 78 6.15 -2.43 15.99
C THR A 78 6.13 -0.95 15.61
N GLN A 79 5.79 -0.07 16.58
CA GLN A 79 5.86 1.38 16.33
C GLN A 79 7.28 1.82 15.93
N ALA A 80 8.32 1.17 16.46
CA ALA A 80 9.71 1.48 16.10
C ALA A 80 10.02 1.19 14.62
N ASP A 81 9.46 0.12 14.05
CA ASP A 81 9.60 -0.20 12.62
C ASP A 81 8.89 0.85 11.76
N LEU A 82 7.72 1.31 12.20
CA LEU A 82 6.96 2.37 11.55
C LEU A 82 7.72 3.70 11.58
N ASP A 83 8.28 4.07 12.73
CA ASP A 83 9.08 5.29 12.91
C ASP A 83 10.34 5.27 12.02
N ALA A 84 10.96 4.11 11.85
CA ALA A 84 12.08 3.94 10.93
C ALA A 84 11.66 4.19 9.46
N ASN A 85 10.49 3.70 9.04
CA ASN A 85 9.95 3.95 7.70
C ASN A 85 9.60 5.42 7.47
N VAL A 86 9.05 6.11 8.49
CA VAL A 86 8.80 7.56 8.46
C VAL A 86 10.11 8.32 8.35
N SER A 87 11.12 7.95 9.14
CA SER A 87 12.45 8.57 9.11
C SER A 87 13.16 8.38 7.77
N ALA A 88 12.87 7.28 7.07
CA ALA A 88 13.33 7.00 5.71
C ALA A 88 12.55 7.76 4.62
N GLY A 89 11.55 8.57 5.00
CA GLY A 89 10.75 9.38 4.07
C GLY A 89 9.68 8.61 3.29
N LYS A 90 9.38 7.36 3.68
CA LYS A 90 8.36 6.53 3.00
C LYS A 90 6.94 7.04 3.28
N PHE A 91 6.71 7.60 4.46
CA PHE A 91 5.43 8.15 4.91
C PHE A 91 5.66 9.47 5.63
N LEU A 92 4.64 10.32 5.70
CA LEU A 92 4.63 11.52 6.53
C LEU A 92 4.49 11.15 8.02
N SER A 93 3.65 10.17 8.32
CA SER A 93 3.53 9.55 9.64
C SER A 93 2.95 8.15 9.52
N ALA A 94 3.22 7.30 10.51
CA ALA A 94 2.61 5.99 10.66
C ALA A 94 2.37 5.72 12.14
N LYS A 95 1.19 5.22 12.49
CA LYS A 95 0.76 4.97 13.87
C LYS A 95 0.20 3.56 13.98
N LEU A 96 0.77 2.78 14.90
CA LEU A 96 0.18 1.52 15.33
C LEU A 96 -0.98 1.82 16.31
N ASN A 97 -2.16 1.33 16.01
CA ASN A 97 -3.36 1.50 16.82
C ASN A 97 -3.47 0.36 17.85
N ASP A 98 -4.32 0.55 18.88
CA ASP A 98 -4.50 -0.42 19.97
C ASP A 98 -5.11 -1.76 19.51
N ASP A 99 -5.81 -1.76 18.38
CA ASP A 99 -6.40 -2.94 17.74
C ASP A 99 -5.43 -3.68 16.78
N GLY A 100 -4.18 -3.21 16.69
CA GLY A 100 -3.16 -3.77 15.81
C GLY A 100 -3.21 -3.25 14.37
N SER A 101 -4.20 -2.45 14.01
CA SER A 101 -4.22 -1.77 12.71
C SER A 101 -3.16 -0.67 12.66
N VAL A 102 -2.76 -0.24 11.45
CA VAL A 102 -1.82 0.87 11.28
C VAL A 102 -2.44 1.97 10.44
N THR A 103 -2.42 3.19 10.97
CA THR A 103 -2.81 4.38 10.22
C THR A 103 -1.59 5.04 9.62
N TYR A 104 -1.52 5.08 8.29
CA TYR A 104 -0.48 5.74 7.50
C TYR A 104 -0.99 7.08 6.98
N LYS A 105 -0.12 8.10 7.06
CA LYS A 105 -0.33 9.38 6.39
C LYS A 105 0.79 9.59 5.37
N MET A 106 0.44 9.95 4.16
CA MET A 106 1.36 10.10 3.05
C MET A 106 0.95 11.23 2.12
N THR A 107 1.85 11.70 1.26
CA THR A 107 1.49 12.63 0.19
C THR A 107 0.66 11.90 -0.88
N LYS A 108 -0.05 12.66 -1.71
CA LYS A 108 -0.78 12.08 -2.87
C LYS A 108 0.17 11.42 -3.86
N GLU A 109 1.39 11.90 -3.98
CA GLU A 109 2.42 11.34 -4.85
C GLU A 109 2.90 9.98 -4.30
N GLN A 110 3.25 9.92 -3.00
CA GLN A 110 3.59 8.65 -2.34
C GLN A 110 2.45 7.63 -2.43
N HIS A 111 1.21 8.07 -2.23
CA HIS A 111 0.05 7.20 -2.38
C HIS A 111 -0.08 6.65 -3.80
N LYS A 112 0.08 7.51 -4.82
CA LYS A 112 0.04 7.09 -6.22
C LYS A 112 1.12 6.05 -6.53
N GLU A 113 2.36 6.27 -6.09
CA GLU A 113 3.47 5.31 -6.27
C GLU A 113 3.16 3.97 -5.59
N ILE A 114 2.59 3.99 -4.38
CA ILE A 114 2.17 2.76 -3.67
C ILE A 114 1.09 2.04 -4.46
N MET A 115 0.07 2.74 -4.94
CA MET A 115 -1.02 2.13 -5.74
C MET A 115 -0.52 1.54 -7.06
N GLU A 116 0.41 2.21 -7.74
CA GLU A 116 1.07 1.69 -8.94
C GLU A 116 1.86 0.41 -8.62
N GLY A 117 2.65 0.42 -7.53
CA GLY A 117 3.42 -0.77 -7.11
C GLY A 117 2.53 -1.94 -6.67
N ILE A 118 1.41 -1.70 -5.99
CA ILE A 118 0.43 -2.75 -5.65
C ILE A 118 -0.16 -3.34 -6.92
N LYS A 119 -0.56 -2.50 -7.87
CA LYS A 119 -1.13 -2.94 -9.16
C LYS A 119 -0.13 -3.81 -9.93
N GLU A 120 1.10 -3.35 -10.10
CA GLU A 120 2.17 -4.11 -10.77
C GLU A 120 2.40 -5.46 -10.10
N SER A 121 2.48 -5.50 -8.76
CA SER A 121 2.68 -6.74 -8.01
C SER A 121 1.51 -7.72 -8.16
N ILE A 122 0.28 -7.22 -8.26
CA ILE A 122 -0.89 -8.06 -8.53
C ILE A 122 -0.81 -8.61 -9.96
N GLU A 123 -0.54 -7.76 -10.96
CA GLU A 123 -0.43 -8.17 -12.36
C GLU A 123 0.66 -9.23 -12.55
N GLU A 124 1.84 -9.06 -11.92
CA GLU A 124 2.91 -10.07 -11.91
C GLU A 124 2.45 -11.39 -11.27
N ALA A 125 1.74 -11.33 -10.15
CA ALA A 125 1.23 -12.53 -9.48
C ALA A 125 0.18 -13.26 -10.33
N LEU A 126 -0.68 -12.53 -11.07
CA LEU A 126 -1.64 -13.13 -12.00
C LEU A 126 -0.93 -13.81 -13.18
N ASP A 127 0.12 -13.20 -13.71
CA ASP A 127 0.96 -13.78 -14.77
C ASP A 127 1.69 -15.05 -14.29
N GLU A 128 2.21 -15.03 -13.03
CA GLU A 128 2.79 -16.23 -12.41
C GLU A 128 1.76 -17.36 -12.26
N MET A 129 0.52 -17.06 -11.92
CA MET A 129 -0.55 -18.07 -11.85
C MET A 129 -0.83 -18.70 -13.22
N ILE A 130 -0.83 -17.89 -14.30
CA ILE A 130 -1.01 -18.40 -15.67
C ILE A 130 0.18 -19.27 -16.09
N ALA A 131 1.40 -18.91 -15.69
CA ALA A 131 2.62 -19.65 -16.02
C ALA A 131 2.85 -20.90 -15.15
N SER A 132 2.09 -21.07 -14.05
CA SER A 132 2.27 -22.17 -13.12
C SER A 132 1.65 -23.47 -13.63
N GLU A 133 2.40 -24.59 -13.49
CA GLU A 133 1.90 -25.92 -13.80
C GLU A 133 0.82 -26.43 -12.81
N ASP A 134 0.63 -25.74 -11.69
CA ASP A 134 -0.39 -26.08 -10.68
C ASP A 134 -1.82 -25.73 -11.14
N TYR A 135 -1.93 -24.86 -12.14
CA TYR A 135 -3.21 -24.38 -12.69
C TYR A 135 -3.29 -24.64 -14.20
N SER A 136 -4.49 -24.82 -14.70
CA SER A 136 -4.78 -24.90 -16.15
C SER A 136 -5.27 -23.53 -16.68
N PHE A 137 -4.91 -22.43 -16.03
CA PHE A 137 -5.34 -21.10 -16.40
C PHE A 137 -4.63 -20.64 -17.67
N THR A 138 -5.39 -20.11 -18.61
CA THR A 138 -4.84 -19.54 -19.86
C THR A 138 -4.96 -18.02 -19.90
N LYS A 139 -5.86 -17.45 -19.09
CA LYS A 139 -6.06 -16.01 -19.01
C LYS A 139 -6.69 -15.62 -17.68
N ILE A 140 -6.27 -14.51 -17.11
CA ILE A 140 -6.90 -13.88 -15.93
C ILE A 140 -7.10 -12.40 -16.24
N GLU A 141 -8.35 -11.94 -16.18
CA GLU A 141 -8.73 -10.54 -16.47
C GLU A 141 -9.38 -9.92 -15.23
N PRO A 142 -8.66 -9.08 -14.49
CA PRO A 142 -9.26 -8.26 -13.46
C PRO A 142 -9.99 -7.06 -14.05
N ASN A 143 -11.00 -6.53 -13.34
CA ASN A 143 -11.49 -5.19 -13.59
C ASN A 143 -10.53 -4.14 -12.98
N SER A 144 -10.80 -2.86 -13.22
CA SER A 144 -9.89 -1.75 -12.85
C SER A 144 -9.62 -1.59 -11.36
N ASP A 145 -10.51 -2.07 -10.52
CA ASP A 145 -10.45 -1.96 -9.05
C ASP A 145 -10.26 -3.32 -8.35
N PHE A 146 -9.96 -4.37 -9.11
CA PHE A 146 -9.72 -5.73 -8.62
C PHE A 146 -10.86 -6.30 -7.76
N THR A 147 -12.10 -5.84 -7.98
CA THR A 147 -13.29 -6.40 -7.32
C THR A 147 -13.92 -7.53 -8.13
N LYS A 148 -13.47 -7.74 -9.36
CA LYS A 148 -13.92 -8.82 -10.24
C LYS A 148 -12.76 -9.40 -11.03
N PHE A 149 -12.70 -10.76 -11.07
CA PHE A 149 -11.72 -11.50 -11.87
C PHE A 149 -12.46 -12.48 -12.79
N ALA A 150 -12.10 -12.49 -14.06
CA ALA A 150 -12.51 -13.49 -15.04
C ALA A 150 -11.32 -14.40 -15.33
N VAL A 151 -11.41 -15.67 -14.93
CA VAL A 151 -10.35 -16.68 -15.03
C VAL A 151 -10.71 -17.71 -16.08
N THR A 152 -10.00 -17.71 -17.19
CA THR A 152 -10.19 -18.71 -18.27
C THR A 152 -9.30 -19.92 -17.99
N THR A 153 -9.88 -21.13 -18.06
CA THR A 153 -9.16 -22.38 -17.83
C THR A 153 -9.48 -23.42 -18.90
N THR A 154 -8.51 -24.28 -19.22
CA THR A 154 -8.71 -25.46 -20.08
C THR A 154 -9.34 -26.64 -19.33
N SER A 155 -9.41 -26.59 -17.99
CA SER A 155 -10.05 -27.61 -17.18
C SER A 155 -11.53 -27.74 -17.51
N SER A 156 -12.04 -28.97 -17.54
CA SER A 156 -13.49 -29.24 -17.60
C SER A 156 -14.17 -29.13 -16.23
N GLU A 157 -13.42 -29.33 -15.16
CA GLU A 157 -13.81 -29.18 -13.76
C GLU A 157 -12.60 -28.59 -13.01
N LEU A 158 -12.83 -27.67 -12.07
CA LEU A 158 -11.76 -27.08 -11.27
C LEU A 158 -11.11 -28.13 -10.37
N ASN A 159 -9.78 -28.24 -10.43
CA ASN A 159 -9.04 -29.03 -9.46
C ASN A 159 -8.96 -28.30 -8.10
N LEU A 160 -8.37 -28.96 -7.09
CA LEU A 160 -8.29 -28.42 -5.74
C LEU A 160 -7.49 -27.12 -5.69
N ALA A 161 -6.34 -27.02 -6.41
CA ALA A 161 -5.52 -25.82 -6.46
C ALA A 161 -6.26 -24.66 -7.12
N GLU A 162 -6.93 -24.92 -8.24
CA GLU A 162 -7.77 -23.93 -8.94
C GLU A 162 -8.91 -23.44 -8.05
N SER A 163 -9.58 -24.35 -7.32
CA SER A 163 -10.66 -23.99 -6.39
C SER A 163 -10.17 -23.11 -5.24
N PHE A 164 -8.97 -23.39 -4.69
CA PHE A 164 -8.38 -22.58 -3.62
C PHE A 164 -7.76 -21.26 -4.10
N SER A 165 -7.51 -21.11 -5.40
CA SER A 165 -6.95 -19.86 -5.95
C SER A 165 -7.85 -18.65 -5.69
N VAL A 166 -9.15 -18.84 -5.45
CA VAL A 166 -10.09 -17.76 -5.12
C VAL A 166 -9.62 -16.92 -3.93
N LEU A 167 -8.95 -17.54 -2.95
CA LEU A 167 -8.42 -16.83 -1.77
C LEU A 167 -7.35 -15.82 -2.15
N SER A 168 -6.52 -16.12 -3.15
CA SER A 168 -5.53 -15.18 -3.66
C SER A 168 -6.19 -13.98 -4.32
N PHE A 169 -7.22 -14.20 -5.14
CA PHE A 169 -7.96 -13.10 -5.77
C PHE A 169 -8.65 -12.20 -4.74
N TYR A 170 -9.25 -12.80 -3.69
CA TYR A 170 -9.85 -12.03 -2.60
C TYR A 170 -8.82 -11.19 -1.85
N MET A 171 -7.63 -11.75 -1.61
CA MET A 171 -6.53 -11.03 -0.97
C MET A 171 -6.02 -9.88 -1.85
N TYR A 172 -5.86 -10.10 -3.16
CA TYR A 172 -5.40 -9.06 -4.09
C TYR A 172 -6.41 -7.90 -4.16
N GLY A 173 -7.69 -8.21 -4.35
CA GLY A 173 -8.73 -7.19 -4.39
C GLY A 173 -8.90 -6.46 -3.06
N GLY A 174 -8.87 -7.18 -1.94
CA GLY A 174 -8.94 -6.61 -0.61
C GLY A 174 -7.77 -5.65 -0.35
N MET A 175 -6.54 -6.08 -0.60
CA MET A 175 -5.34 -5.27 -0.41
C MET A 175 -5.38 -4.00 -1.27
N TYR A 176 -5.66 -4.13 -2.57
CA TYR A 176 -5.74 -2.98 -3.47
C TYR A 176 -6.73 -1.94 -2.95
N ASN A 177 -7.93 -2.36 -2.57
CA ASN A 177 -8.99 -1.45 -2.17
C ASN A 177 -8.78 -0.84 -0.77
N ILE A 178 -8.16 -1.57 0.19
CA ILE A 178 -7.72 -0.99 1.46
C ILE A 178 -6.79 0.20 1.21
N PHE A 179 -5.77 0.02 0.37
CA PHE A 179 -4.83 1.10 0.05
C PHE A 179 -5.44 2.19 -0.84
N ASN A 180 -6.44 1.85 -1.65
CA ASN A 180 -7.22 2.82 -2.42
C ASN A 180 -8.21 3.62 -1.54
N GLY A 181 -8.39 3.24 -0.28
CA GLY A 181 -9.34 3.88 0.64
C GLY A 181 -10.81 3.60 0.28
N THR A 182 -11.08 2.48 -0.39
CA THR A 182 -12.42 2.07 -0.85
C THR A 182 -12.89 0.85 -0.06
N GLU A 183 -14.08 0.92 0.51
CA GLU A 183 -14.72 -0.26 1.09
C GLU A 183 -15.19 -1.21 -0.02
N VAL A 184 -14.94 -2.50 0.15
CA VAL A 184 -15.33 -3.55 -0.79
C VAL A 184 -16.30 -4.50 -0.10
N GLU A 185 -17.53 -4.54 -0.60
CA GLU A 185 -18.55 -5.46 -0.09
C GLU A 185 -18.36 -6.89 -0.62
N ASN A 186 -17.79 -7.04 -1.82
CA ASN A 186 -17.60 -8.32 -2.47
C ASN A 186 -16.50 -8.29 -3.51
N ILE A 187 -15.72 -9.36 -3.57
CA ILE A 187 -14.81 -9.67 -4.67
C ILE A 187 -15.33 -10.93 -5.35
N ALA A 188 -15.62 -10.84 -6.65
CA ALA A 188 -16.17 -11.92 -7.43
C ALA A 188 -15.10 -12.55 -8.33
N VAL A 189 -15.12 -13.88 -8.45
CA VAL A 189 -14.25 -14.65 -9.35
C VAL A 189 -15.11 -15.57 -10.18
N ASP A 190 -15.10 -15.37 -11.52
CA ASP A 190 -15.79 -16.24 -12.47
C ASP A 190 -14.75 -17.11 -13.19
N PHE A 191 -14.90 -18.44 -13.09
CA PHE A 191 -14.11 -19.41 -13.86
C PHE A 191 -14.84 -19.74 -15.16
N ILE A 192 -14.13 -19.54 -16.29
CA ILE A 192 -14.68 -19.66 -17.64
C ILE A 192 -13.98 -20.81 -18.35
N ASN A 193 -14.74 -21.74 -18.91
CA ASN A 193 -14.18 -22.80 -19.73
C ASN A 193 -13.73 -22.23 -21.08
N GLU A 194 -12.45 -22.41 -21.43
CA GLU A 194 -11.86 -21.87 -22.65
C GLU A 194 -12.56 -22.37 -23.93
N ALA A 195 -12.94 -23.66 -23.97
CA ALA A 195 -13.52 -24.27 -25.16
C ALA A 195 -14.95 -23.80 -25.45
N THR A 196 -15.72 -23.45 -24.40
CA THR A 196 -17.13 -23.10 -24.53
C THR A 196 -17.42 -21.63 -24.28
N GLY A 197 -16.52 -20.91 -23.63
CA GLY A 197 -16.72 -19.53 -23.16
C GLY A 197 -17.79 -19.41 -22.05
N GLN A 198 -18.23 -20.51 -21.47
CA GLN A 198 -19.26 -20.51 -20.43
C GLN A 198 -18.62 -20.44 -19.04
N ILE A 199 -19.29 -19.74 -18.12
CA ILE A 199 -18.93 -19.75 -16.70
C ILE A 199 -19.22 -21.14 -16.14
N MET A 200 -18.18 -21.78 -15.59
CA MET A 200 -18.26 -23.10 -14.95
C MET A 200 -18.53 -22.99 -13.45
N ASN A 201 -17.94 -21.98 -12.83
CA ASN A 201 -18.03 -21.73 -11.39
C ASN A 201 -17.91 -20.22 -11.14
N SER A 202 -18.57 -19.74 -10.10
CA SER A 202 -18.45 -18.37 -9.58
C SER A 202 -18.27 -18.42 -8.07
N ALA A 203 -17.34 -17.63 -7.57
CA ALA A 203 -17.08 -17.49 -6.15
C ALA A 203 -17.15 -16.00 -5.73
N ASN A 204 -17.58 -15.76 -4.50
CA ASN A 204 -17.73 -14.40 -3.95
C ASN A 204 -17.15 -14.35 -2.54
N SER A 205 -16.38 -13.30 -2.26
CA SER A 205 -15.73 -13.16 -0.96
C SER A 205 -16.73 -12.99 0.20
N ARG A 206 -17.88 -12.41 -0.04
CA ARG A 206 -18.96 -12.26 0.97
C ARG A 206 -19.56 -13.59 1.44
N ASP A 207 -19.43 -14.64 0.63
CA ASP A 207 -19.98 -15.98 0.94
C ASP A 207 -18.98 -16.82 1.77
N MET A 208 -17.78 -16.23 2.10
CA MET A 208 -16.80 -16.87 2.97
C MET A 208 -17.24 -16.79 4.42
N GLY A 209 -17.59 -17.92 4.99
CA GLY A 209 -17.95 -18.05 6.41
C GLY A 209 -19.43 -18.33 6.68
N GLU A 210 -20.21 -18.62 5.63
CA GLU A 210 -21.55 -19.20 5.76
C GLU A 210 -21.53 -20.72 5.91
#